data_b26b283b1eacd70229700578789aff2f
#
_entry.id   b26b283b1eacd70229700578789aff2f
#
_cell.length_a   1.000
_cell.length_b   1.000
_cell.length_c   1.000
_cell.angle_alpha   90.00
_cell.angle_beta   90.00
_cell.angle_gamma   90.00
#
_symmetry.space_group_name_H-M   'P 1'
#
loop_
_entity.id
_entity.type
_entity.pdbx_description
1 polymer ?
#
loop_
_entity_poly.entity_id
_entity_poly.type
_entity_poly.pdbx_seq_one_letter_code
_entity_poly.pdbx_strand_id
1 'polypeptide(L)'
;MSSRDVDTPSGVTTGLVVLDGYSTGVADVVRLADGSARPVPGTDAMKRVEESWDAARRIAATGRVYGRSTGVGANRNEDVPTEAAAEHGLRLLRSHAGAIGAELPAREVRAMLAVRANQLLAGGAGLRPTVVTALCEALETGAYPVVNEFGSVGTGDIAALAQLGLALAGEHPWRGADATPGGASGLPATATATATATVTATATVVAPEPQPLDNNDALALISSNALTLGQSALALHELRGLIGATQVVAALSLVAVDGSYEAYAAPVHAARPHRGSTEVARRMREMIGAPDRPTPPLGRIQDPYGFRCVPQIHGPAHDAADALEEVLAVEINAAAENPLICAEDMAAYHHGGFYQAQLALALDHFRLSLTQVARLSTSRLSTLNEPSYTRLRPFLADHEAASSGVMILEYAAGAALGDLRAFSAPASLGHAVLSRGVEEQASFASLAARQTLRACSAYRLVVGCELVAAVRALRQRGLRPDPELPVGRALEIAESVLDADATDRPLTDDVTAAAALLDRFTDIWSGSTAA
;
A
#
# COMPACT_ATOMS: atom_id res chain seq x y z
N MET A 1 17.21 32.41 41.36
CA MET A 1 17.58 31.05 41.03
C MET A 1 16.70 30.62 39.86
N SER A 2 17.31 30.61 38.71
CA SER A 2 16.69 30.45 37.40
C SER A 2 16.40 28.98 37.12
N SER A 3 15.14 28.63 36.86
CA SER A 3 14.74 27.35 36.28
C SER A 3 15.04 27.37 34.79
N ARG A 4 15.91 26.49 34.32
CA ARG A 4 16.20 26.28 32.92
C ARG A 4 15.03 25.51 32.31
N ASP A 5 14.34 26.13 31.39
CA ASP A 5 13.45 25.46 30.45
C ASP A 5 14.28 24.55 29.54
N VAL A 6 13.95 23.26 29.52
CA VAL A 6 14.48 22.28 28.58
C VAL A 6 13.57 22.35 27.34
N ASP A 7 14.12 22.93 26.26
CA ASP A 7 13.48 22.90 24.93
C ASP A 7 13.26 21.44 24.50
N THR A 8 12.01 21.03 24.44
CA THR A 8 11.55 19.84 23.73
C THR A 8 11.34 20.20 22.26
N PRO A 9 11.84 19.40 21.30
CA PRO A 9 11.61 19.68 19.88
C PRO A 9 10.13 19.55 19.54
N SER A 10 9.67 20.41 18.63
CA SER A 10 8.33 20.62 18.09
C SER A 10 7.48 19.33 18.04
N GLY A 11 6.48 19.26 18.92
CA GLY A 11 5.57 18.13 19.03
C GLY A 11 4.62 18.06 17.85
N VAL A 12 4.84 17.09 16.97
CA VAL A 12 3.78 16.51 16.15
C VAL A 12 2.81 15.85 17.12
N THR A 13 1.57 16.33 17.20
CA THR A 13 0.51 15.70 18.00
C THR A 13 0.20 14.35 17.36
N THR A 14 0.83 13.28 17.87
CA THR A 14 0.55 11.91 17.43
C THR A 14 -0.87 11.55 17.84
N GLY A 15 -1.76 11.38 16.87
CA GLY A 15 -3.13 10.91 17.10
C GLY A 15 -3.14 9.50 17.71
N LEU A 16 -4.25 9.13 18.34
CA LEU A 16 -4.48 7.77 18.84
C LEU A 16 -5.28 6.96 17.81
N VAL A 17 -5.01 5.67 17.72
CA VAL A 17 -5.83 4.68 17.01
C VAL A 17 -6.25 3.62 18.02
N VAL A 18 -7.55 3.50 18.24
CA VAL A 18 -8.11 2.45 19.09
C VAL A 18 -8.23 1.18 18.26
N LEU A 19 -7.52 0.13 18.67
CA LEU A 19 -7.64 -1.20 18.09
C LEU A 19 -8.70 -1.98 18.88
N ASP A 20 -9.82 -2.26 18.25
CA ASP A 20 -10.98 -2.91 18.88
C ASP A 20 -11.33 -4.28 18.28
N GLY A 21 -10.66 -4.67 17.20
CA GLY A 21 -10.90 -5.90 16.47
C GLY A 21 -12.07 -5.84 15.48
N TYR A 22 -12.71 -4.67 15.31
CA TYR A 22 -13.92 -4.53 14.49
C TYR A 22 -13.96 -3.31 13.56
N SER A 23 -13.33 -2.21 13.95
CA SER A 23 -13.51 -0.91 13.28
C SER A 23 -12.24 -0.31 12.68
N THR A 24 -11.11 -0.99 12.76
CA THR A 24 -9.84 -0.51 12.19
C THR A 24 -9.92 -0.46 10.67
N GLY A 25 -9.69 0.74 10.10
CA GLY A 25 -9.70 0.96 8.65
C GLY A 25 -8.30 1.01 8.03
N VAL A 26 -8.28 1.10 6.69
CA VAL A 26 -7.03 1.25 5.91
C VAL A 26 -6.21 2.46 6.38
N ALA A 27 -6.88 3.60 6.61
CA ALA A 27 -6.21 4.82 7.07
C ALA A 27 -5.54 4.64 8.46
N ASP A 28 -6.15 3.86 9.35
CA ASP A 28 -5.58 3.59 10.67
C ASP A 28 -4.34 2.72 10.57
N VAL A 29 -4.36 1.68 9.74
CA VAL A 29 -3.19 0.84 9.46
C VAL A 29 -2.04 1.69 8.91
N VAL A 30 -2.32 2.60 7.97
CA VAL A 30 -1.33 3.50 7.39
C VAL A 30 -0.75 4.44 8.46
N ARG A 31 -1.59 5.08 9.27
CA ARG A 31 -1.13 5.98 10.35
C ARG A 31 -0.23 5.27 11.37
N LEU A 32 -0.55 4.03 11.73
CA LEU A 32 0.27 3.20 12.63
C LEU A 32 1.58 2.78 11.96
N ALA A 33 1.54 2.40 10.68
CA ALA A 33 2.72 2.03 9.91
C ALA A 33 3.70 3.21 9.77
N ASP A 34 3.18 4.42 9.52
CA ASP A 34 3.97 5.64 9.38
C ASP A 34 4.45 6.24 10.71
N GLY A 35 3.96 5.72 11.85
CA GLY A 35 4.27 6.25 13.18
C GLY A 35 3.60 7.61 13.48
N SER A 36 2.63 8.02 12.68
CA SER A 36 1.85 9.25 12.88
C SER A 36 0.71 9.09 13.89
N ALA A 37 0.48 7.87 14.37
CA ALA A 37 -0.46 7.56 15.45
C ALA A 37 0.09 6.46 16.37
N ARG A 38 -0.42 6.42 17.62
CA ARG A 38 -0.11 5.38 18.60
C ARG A 38 -1.28 4.40 18.71
N PRO A 39 -1.03 3.09 18.81
CA PRO A 39 -2.08 2.10 19.03
C PRO A 39 -2.55 2.12 20.49
N VAL A 40 -3.85 2.00 20.69
CA VAL A 40 -4.45 1.80 22.01
C VAL A 40 -5.36 0.59 21.93
N PRO A 41 -5.05 -0.54 22.58
CA PRO A 41 -5.95 -1.68 22.62
C PRO A 41 -7.21 -1.33 23.41
N GLY A 42 -8.38 -1.60 22.82
CA GLY A 42 -9.67 -1.37 23.46
C GLY A 42 -9.87 -2.25 24.69
N THR A 43 -10.38 -1.69 25.79
CA THR A 43 -10.56 -2.43 27.05
C THR A 43 -11.43 -3.67 26.89
N ASP A 44 -12.56 -3.56 26.18
CA ASP A 44 -13.47 -4.69 25.96
C ASP A 44 -12.89 -5.69 24.95
N ALA A 45 -12.05 -5.23 24.02
CA ALA A 45 -11.31 -6.10 23.11
C ALA A 45 -10.27 -6.94 23.86
N MET A 46 -9.54 -6.35 24.80
CA MET A 46 -8.61 -7.11 25.66
C MET A 46 -9.32 -8.17 26.52
N LYS A 47 -10.51 -7.90 27.04
CA LYS A 47 -11.32 -8.91 27.73
C LYS A 47 -11.67 -10.09 26.83
N ARG A 48 -12.04 -9.84 25.56
CA ARG A 48 -12.29 -10.92 24.60
C ARG A 48 -11.04 -11.77 24.34
N VAL A 49 -9.85 -11.14 24.30
CA VAL A 49 -8.59 -11.87 24.17
C VAL A 49 -8.37 -12.78 25.38
N GLU A 50 -8.60 -12.28 26.62
CA GLU A 50 -8.49 -13.04 27.86
C GLU A 50 -9.47 -14.22 27.89
N GLU A 51 -10.74 -13.98 27.56
CA GLU A 51 -11.79 -15.00 27.47
C GLU A 51 -11.45 -16.09 26.43
N SER A 52 -10.97 -15.68 25.25
CA SER A 52 -10.54 -16.60 24.20
C SER A 52 -9.33 -17.43 24.61
N TRP A 53 -8.34 -16.80 25.29
CA TRP A 53 -7.16 -17.48 25.81
C TRP A 53 -7.51 -18.52 26.87
N ASP A 54 -8.37 -18.18 27.84
CA ASP A 54 -8.87 -19.09 28.86
C ASP A 54 -9.66 -20.27 28.25
N ALA A 55 -10.53 -19.98 27.27
CA ALA A 55 -11.28 -21.01 26.54
C ALA A 55 -10.34 -21.96 25.79
N ALA A 56 -9.34 -21.44 25.08
CA ALA A 56 -8.37 -22.23 24.34
C ALA A 56 -7.61 -23.22 25.24
N ARG A 57 -7.20 -22.81 26.41
CA ARG A 57 -6.50 -23.65 27.40
C ARG A 57 -7.39 -24.77 27.94
N ARG A 58 -8.67 -24.47 28.23
CA ARG A 58 -9.66 -25.45 28.69
C ARG A 58 -9.96 -26.48 27.60
N ILE A 59 -10.17 -26.02 26.35
CA ILE A 59 -10.42 -26.89 25.19
C ILE A 59 -9.21 -27.81 24.96
N ALA A 60 -8.00 -27.29 24.96
CA ALA A 60 -6.78 -28.07 24.77
C ALA A 60 -6.53 -29.10 25.87
N ALA A 61 -7.03 -28.86 27.08
CA ALA A 61 -6.95 -29.83 28.20
C ALA A 61 -7.93 -31.02 28.05
N THR A 62 -8.97 -30.90 27.23
CA THR A 62 -10.03 -31.91 27.11
C THR A 62 -9.98 -32.73 25.82
N GLY A 63 -9.15 -32.32 24.82
CA GLY A 63 -9.14 -33.00 23.52
C GLY A 63 -7.98 -32.59 22.62
N ARG A 64 -7.99 -33.14 21.40
CA ARG A 64 -7.03 -32.79 20.35
C ARG A 64 -7.40 -31.46 19.70
N VAL A 65 -6.44 -30.57 19.62
CA VAL A 65 -6.58 -29.26 18.95
C VAL A 65 -5.42 -29.11 17.98
N TYR A 66 -5.74 -28.86 16.71
CA TYR A 66 -4.77 -28.71 15.63
C TYR A 66 -3.68 -27.68 15.97
N GLY A 67 -2.42 -28.10 15.82
CA GLY A 67 -1.23 -27.28 16.05
C GLY A 67 -0.96 -26.90 17.51
N ARG A 68 -1.81 -27.31 18.46
CA ARG A 68 -1.63 -27.12 19.91
C ARG A 68 -1.25 -28.42 20.61
N SER A 69 -2.07 -29.45 20.46
CA SER A 69 -1.81 -30.82 20.93
C SER A 69 -1.48 -31.79 19.81
N THR A 70 -1.45 -31.33 18.57
CA THR A 70 -1.03 -32.08 17.39
C THR A 70 -0.04 -31.29 16.55
N GLY A 71 0.61 -31.96 15.57
CA GLY A 71 1.35 -31.25 14.51
C GLY A 71 0.45 -30.45 13.59
N VAL A 72 1.04 -29.82 12.55
CA VAL A 72 0.36 -28.98 11.56
C VAL A 72 0.52 -29.54 10.14
N GLY A 73 -0.33 -29.12 9.21
CA GLY A 73 -0.27 -29.53 7.79
C GLY A 73 -0.31 -31.05 7.63
N ALA A 74 0.66 -31.62 6.94
CA ALA A 74 0.78 -33.05 6.74
C ALA A 74 0.91 -33.87 8.05
N ASN A 75 1.45 -33.24 9.11
CA ASN A 75 1.69 -33.87 10.42
C ASN A 75 0.52 -33.71 11.41
N ARG A 76 -0.62 -33.21 10.95
CA ARG A 76 -1.81 -32.92 11.78
C ARG A 76 -2.34 -34.06 12.62
N ASN A 77 -2.00 -35.29 12.27
CA ASN A 77 -2.44 -36.51 12.99
C ASN A 77 -1.43 -36.99 14.04
N GLU A 78 -0.26 -36.36 14.13
CA GLU A 78 0.75 -36.69 15.12
C GLU A 78 0.46 -35.95 16.42
N ASP A 79 0.29 -36.67 17.51
CA ASP A 79 0.07 -36.07 18.83
C ASP A 79 1.38 -35.55 19.43
N VAL A 80 1.28 -34.39 20.10
CA VAL A 80 2.38 -33.82 20.85
C VAL A 80 2.32 -34.33 22.29
N PRO A 81 3.34 -35.05 22.77
CA PRO A 81 3.39 -35.50 24.16
C PRO A 81 3.33 -34.31 25.13
N THR A 82 2.66 -34.49 26.27
CA THR A 82 2.46 -33.42 27.26
C THR A 82 3.78 -32.84 27.76
N GLU A 83 4.80 -33.67 27.96
CA GLU A 83 6.15 -33.28 28.36
C GLU A 83 6.89 -32.44 27.32
N ALA A 84 6.51 -32.57 26.04
CA ALA A 84 7.07 -31.80 24.92
C ALA A 84 6.28 -30.52 24.60
N ALA A 85 5.13 -30.30 25.21
CA ALA A 85 4.21 -29.21 24.89
C ALA A 85 4.87 -27.82 25.04
N ALA A 86 5.65 -27.61 26.08
CA ALA A 86 6.33 -26.33 26.33
C ALA A 86 7.34 -25.96 25.21
N GLU A 87 8.02 -26.95 24.64
CA GLU A 87 9.00 -26.73 23.55
C GLU A 87 8.36 -26.77 22.18
N HIS A 88 7.19 -27.39 22.04
CA HIS A 88 6.54 -27.59 20.75
C HIS A 88 6.23 -26.27 20.06
N GLY A 89 5.71 -25.28 20.78
CA GLY A 89 5.40 -23.96 20.25
C GLY A 89 6.62 -23.28 19.63
N LEU A 90 7.73 -23.25 20.35
CA LEU A 90 8.95 -22.63 19.85
C LEU A 90 9.59 -23.41 18.69
N ARG A 91 9.53 -24.76 18.74
CA ARG A 91 9.94 -25.61 17.60
C ARG A 91 9.11 -25.35 16.36
N LEU A 92 7.80 -25.14 16.51
CA LEU A 92 6.89 -24.78 15.42
C LEU A 92 7.32 -23.46 14.79
N LEU A 93 7.55 -22.42 15.58
CA LEU A 93 8.02 -21.13 15.08
C LEU A 93 9.37 -21.25 14.36
N ARG A 94 10.34 -21.93 14.93
CA ARG A 94 11.66 -22.15 14.31
C ARG A 94 11.57 -22.88 12.96
N SER A 95 10.72 -23.90 12.86
CA SER A 95 10.56 -24.67 11.63
C SER A 95 9.81 -23.92 10.53
N HIS A 96 9.02 -22.90 10.87
CA HIS A 96 8.22 -22.13 9.92
C HIS A 96 8.83 -20.74 9.60
N ALA A 97 9.84 -20.26 10.32
CA ALA A 97 10.51 -18.98 10.08
C ALA A 97 11.47 -19.03 8.87
N GLY A 98 11.01 -19.63 7.78
CA GLY A 98 11.79 -19.91 6.57
C GLY A 98 11.55 -18.92 5.42
N ALA A 99 11.06 -17.71 5.66
CA ALA A 99 10.94 -16.70 4.62
C ALA A 99 12.33 -16.28 4.09
N ILE A 100 12.42 -16.03 2.78
CA ILE A 100 13.66 -15.74 2.05
C ILE A 100 13.55 -14.46 1.23
N GLY A 101 14.64 -14.04 0.60
CA GLY A 101 14.69 -12.80 -0.20
C GLY A 101 15.12 -11.59 0.62
N ALA A 102 14.85 -10.41 0.12
CA ALA A 102 15.20 -9.16 0.79
C ALA A 102 14.44 -8.96 2.11
N GLU A 103 15.04 -8.21 3.05
CA GLU A 103 14.32 -7.72 4.22
C GLU A 103 13.24 -6.72 3.76
N LEU A 104 12.06 -6.82 4.32
CA LEU A 104 10.96 -5.89 4.03
C LEU A 104 11.20 -4.52 4.68
N PRO A 105 10.74 -3.43 4.04
CA PRO A 105 10.79 -2.10 4.62
C PRO A 105 10.03 -2.01 5.95
N ALA A 106 10.51 -1.14 6.85
CA ALA A 106 9.89 -0.88 8.16
C ALA A 106 8.37 -0.64 8.06
N ARG A 107 7.95 0.18 7.10
CA ARG A 107 6.55 0.54 6.88
C ARG A 107 5.65 -0.67 6.63
N GLU A 108 6.11 -1.63 5.81
CA GLU A 108 5.35 -2.85 5.50
C GLU A 108 5.24 -3.78 6.72
N VAL A 109 6.35 -3.94 7.46
CA VAL A 109 6.35 -4.78 8.67
C VAL A 109 5.52 -4.14 9.78
N ARG A 110 5.56 -2.81 9.96
CA ARG A 110 4.72 -2.11 10.93
C ARG A 110 3.23 -2.20 10.57
N ALA A 111 2.87 -2.15 9.28
CA ALA A 111 1.50 -2.42 8.82
C ALA A 111 1.06 -3.86 9.17
N MET A 112 1.94 -4.85 9.01
CA MET A 112 1.69 -6.22 9.47
C MET A 112 1.43 -6.28 10.98
N LEU A 113 2.25 -5.60 11.80
CA LEU A 113 2.05 -5.57 13.26
C LEU A 113 0.70 -4.94 13.63
N ALA A 114 0.31 -3.84 12.98
CA ALA A 114 -0.97 -3.16 13.22
C ALA A 114 -2.17 -4.06 12.90
N VAL A 115 -2.15 -4.69 11.73
CA VAL A 115 -3.21 -5.64 11.32
C VAL A 115 -3.25 -6.81 12.28
N ARG A 116 -2.09 -7.41 12.63
CA ARG A 116 -2.05 -8.57 13.51
C ARG A 116 -2.57 -8.25 14.91
N ALA A 117 -2.15 -7.13 15.48
CA ALA A 117 -2.63 -6.67 16.79
C ALA A 117 -4.16 -6.51 16.78
N ASN A 118 -4.72 -5.90 15.74
CA ASN A 118 -6.17 -5.72 15.63
C ASN A 118 -6.93 -7.05 15.46
N GLN A 119 -6.43 -7.97 14.62
CA GLN A 119 -7.06 -9.29 14.44
C GLN A 119 -7.08 -10.11 15.74
N LEU A 120 -6.01 -10.06 16.53
CA LEU A 120 -5.97 -10.73 17.83
C LEU A 120 -7.03 -10.18 18.80
N LEU A 121 -7.31 -8.88 18.73
CA LEU A 121 -8.34 -8.21 19.53
C LEU A 121 -9.78 -8.57 19.13
N ALA A 122 -9.98 -9.20 17.96
CA ALA A 122 -11.27 -9.79 17.61
C ALA A 122 -11.66 -11.00 18.50
N GLY A 123 -10.67 -11.68 19.14
CA GLY A 123 -10.92 -12.64 20.21
C GLY A 123 -11.07 -14.10 19.76
N GLY A 124 -10.68 -14.47 18.52
CA GLY A 124 -10.77 -15.85 18.02
C GLY A 124 -9.49 -16.67 18.12
N ALA A 125 -8.37 -16.05 18.49
CA ALA A 125 -7.05 -16.68 18.44
C ALA A 125 -6.77 -17.63 19.60
N GLY A 126 -7.25 -17.33 20.79
CA GLY A 126 -6.89 -18.06 22.01
C GLY A 126 -5.42 -17.92 22.36
N LEU A 127 -4.84 -16.76 22.08
CA LEU A 127 -3.45 -16.41 22.33
C LEU A 127 -3.34 -15.58 23.62
N ARG A 128 -2.20 -15.67 24.32
CA ARG A 128 -2.00 -14.90 25.56
C ARG A 128 -2.07 -13.39 25.34
N PRO A 129 -2.75 -12.64 26.23
CA PRO A 129 -2.99 -11.19 26.07
C PRO A 129 -1.72 -10.35 25.98
N THR A 130 -0.63 -10.76 26.64
CA THR A 130 0.64 -10.00 26.66
C THR A 130 1.28 -9.86 25.27
N VAL A 131 0.96 -10.74 24.33
CA VAL A 131 1.43 -10.60 22.92
C VAL A 131 0.80 -9.39 22.26
N VAL A 132 -0.49 -9.12 22.48
CA VAL A 132 -1.15 -7.91 21.94
C VAL A 132 -0.47 -6.66 22.49
N THR A 133 -0.17 -6.64 23.78
CA THR A 133 0.55 -5.54 24.43
C THR A 133 1.93 -5.34 23.80
N ALA A 134 2.68 -6.41 23.57
CA ALA A 134 4.01 -6.36 22.96
C ALA A 134 3.97 -5.85 21.51
N LEU A 135 2.94 -6.22 20.71
CA LEU A 135 2.76 -5.68 19.37
C LEU A 135 2.45 -4.18 19.38
N CYS A 136 1.61 -3.72 20.29
CA CYS A 136 1.31 -2.29 20.46
C CYS A 136 2.56 -1.51 20.92
N GLU A 137 3.33 -2.05 21.84
CA GLU A 137 4.59 -1.47 22.30
C GLU A 137 5.62 -1.35 21.17
N ALA A 138 5.76 -2.38 20.32
CA ALA A 138 6.64 -2.34 19.15
C ALA A 138 6.21 -1.22 18.16
N LEU A 139 4.91 -1.07 17.91
CA LEU A 139 4.39 0.01 17.07
C LEU A 139 4.64 1.40 17.68
N GLU A 140 4.52 1.54 19.01
CA GLU A 140 4.73 2.81 19.72
C GLU A 140 6.21 3.21 19.72
N THR A 141 7.11 2.27 19.99
CA THR A 141 8.56 2.51 20.02
C THR A 141 9.20 2.60 18.64
N GLY A 142 8.47 2.23 17.57
CA GLY A 142 8.99 2.16 16.20
C GLY A 142 9.82 0.90 15.94
N ALA A 143 9.85 -0.07 16.85
CA ALA A 143 10.52 -1.34 16.66
C ALA A 143 9.75 -2.24 15.69
N TYR A 144 10.47 -3.02 14.88
CA TYR A 144 9.89 -4.01 14.01
C TYR A 144 10.82 -5.22 13.85
N PRO A 145 10.30 -6.46 13.71
CA PRO A 145 11.14 -7.63 13.50
C PRO A 145 11.71 -7.63 12.08
N VAL A 146 12.85 -8.27 11.88
CA VAL A 146 13.33 -8.60 10.53
C VAL A 146 12.37 -9.59 9.89
N VAL A 147 11.82 -9.24 8.72
CA VAL A 147 10.91 -10.10 7.94
C VAL A 147 11.38 -10.13 6.49
N ASN A 148 11.42 -11.32 5.88
CA ASN A 148 11.85 -11.51 4.50
C ASN A 148 10.66 -11.59 3.53
N GLU A 149 10.91 -11.22 2.28
CA GLU A 149 9.88 -11.00 1.25
C GLU A 149 9.07 -12.24 0.84
N PHE A 150 9.72 -13.41 0.71
CA PHE A 150 9.11 -14.60 0.14
C PHE A 150 8.89 -15.68 1.19
N GLY A 151 7.63 -15.92 1.57
CA GLY A 151 7.28 -16.95 2.56
C GLY A 151 5.80 -17.34 2.54
N SER A 152 5.01 -16.77 1.61
CA SER A 152 3.56 -17.03 1.55
C SER A 152 3.09 -17.21 0.11
N VAL A 153 2.10 -18.09 -0.07
CA VAL A 153 1.34 -18.27 -1.32
C VAL A 153 -0.13 -17.87 -1.18
N GLY A 154 -0.46 -17.14 -0.09
CA GLY A 154 -1.81 -16.62 0.16
C GLY A 154 -2.74 -17.55 0.92
N THR A 155 -2.18 -18.48 1.70
CA THR A 155 -2.89 -19.39 2.61
C THR A 155 -2.47 -19.21 4.07
N GLY A 156 -2.06 -18.00 4.41
CA GLY A 156 -1.46 -17.58 5.66
C GLY A 156 -0.03 -17.07 5.45
N ASP A 157 0.33 -15.99 6.13
CA ASP A 157 1.68 -15.41 6.12
C ASP A 157 2.56 -16.08 7.19
N ILE A 158 2.47 -17.42 7.26
CA ILE A 158 3.02 -18.25 8.33
C ILE A 158 4.51 -17.97 8.54
N ALA A 159 5.30 -17.87 7.46
CA ALA A 159 6.74 -17.69 7.59
C ALA A 159 7.13 -16.29 8.13
N ALA A 160 6.47 -15.23 7.65
CA ALA A 160 6.67 -13.87 8.16
C ALA A 160 6.26 -13.74 9.64
N LEU A 161 5.10 -14.31 9.98
CA LEU A 161 4.60 -14.29 11.36
C LEU A 161 5.40 -15.22 12.28
N ALA A 162 6.05 -16.27 11.76
CA ALA A 162 6.98 -17.07 12.54
C ALA A 162 8.29 -16.30 12.84
N GLN A 163 8.79 -15.49 11.90
CA GLN A 163 9.90 -14.56 12.16
C GLN A 163 9.51 -13.54 13.25
N LEU A 164 8.29 -12.99 13.20
CA LEU A 164 7.75 -12.16 14.29
C LEU A 164 7.68 -12.94 15.62
N GLY A 165 7.18 -14.19 15.61
CA GLY A 165 7.07 -15.00 16.81
C GLY A 165 8.44 -15.29 17.45
N LEU A 166 9.46 -15.55 16.65
CA LEU A 166 10.84 -15.71 17.15
C LEU A 166 11.40 -14.39 17.68
N ALA A 167 11.08 -13.26 17.05
CA ALA A 167 11.49 -11.95 17.57
C ALA A 167 10.85 -11.66 18.93
N LEU A 168 9.56 -11.95 19.09
CA LEU A 168 8.86 -11.88 20.37
C LEU A 168 9.43 -12.84 21.43
N ALA A 169 9.93 -14.00 21.01
CA ALA A 169 10.59 -14.95 21.92
C ALA A 169 12.06 -14.59 22.25
N GLY A 170 12.60 -13.52 21.66
CA GLY A 170 13.99 -13.12 21.83
C GLY A 170 15.01 -13.90 20.98
N GLU A 171 14.55 -14.67 19.99
CA GLU A 171 15.40 -15.50 19.12
C GLU A 171 15.61 -14.93 17.71
N HIS A 172 15.04 -13.78 17.40
CA HIS A 172 15.17 -13.14 16.08
C HIS A 172 15.35 -11.62 16.25
N PRO A 173 16.11 -10.96 15.36
CA PRO A 173 16.46 -9.56 15.57
C PRO A 173 15.30 -8.59 15.35
N TRP A 174 15.31 -7.50 16.11
CA TRP A 174 14.51 -6.31 15.93
C TRP A 174 15.31 -5.21 15.25
N ARG A 175 14.65 -4.33 14.51
CA ARG A 175 15.16 -3.09 13.90
C ARG A 175 14.43 -1.89 14.50
N GLY A 176 15.05 -0.70 14.49
CA GLY A 176 14.38 0.57 14.80
C GLY A 176 13.88 1.27 13.53
N ALA A 177 12.96 2.20 13.69
CA ALA A 177 12.34 2.93 12.57
C ALA A 177 13.36 3.67 11.68
N ASP A 178 14.50 4.09 12.22
CA ASP A 178 15.56 4.82 11.52
C ASP A 178 16.58 3.88 10.81
N ALA A 179 16.40 2.56 10.89
CA ALA A 179 17.30 1.61 10.25
C ALA A 179 17.04 1.59 8.74
N THR A 180 18.07 1.94 7.95
CA THR A 180 18.01 1.82 6.50
C THR A 180 17.92 0.34 6.12
N PRO A 181 16.93 -0.12 5.33
CA PRO A 181 16.91 -1.48 4.81
C PRO A 181 18.15 -1.73 3.95
N GLY A 182 18.85 -2.81 4.18
CA GLY A 182 19.95 -3.21 3.29
C GLY A 182 21.38 -2.91 3.76
N GLY A 183 21.61 -2.71 5.04
CA GLY A 183 22.93 -2.78 5.64
C GLY A 183 23.49 -4.20 5.61
N ALA A 184 24.08 -4.57 4.45
CA ALA A 184 25.00 -5.71 4.22
C ALA A 184 24.47 -7.15 4.42
N SER A 185 23.93 -7.74 3.34
CA SER A 185 24.27 -9.11 2.97
C SER A 185 24.71 -9.16 1.49
N GLY A 186 25.83 -8.52 1.19
CA GLY A 186 26.56 -8.73 -0.06
C GLY A 186 27.40 -9.99 0.08
N LEU A 187 27.31 -10.88 -0.91
CA LEU A 187 28.31 -11.91 -1.16
C LEU A 187 29.71 -11.27 -1.16
N PRO A 188 30.77 -11.97 -0.70
CA PRO A 188 32.08 -11.37 -0.59
C PRO A 188 32.66 -11.08 -1.98
N ALA A 189 32.64 -9.82 -2.36
CA ALA A 189 33.49 -9.35 -3.45
C ALA A 189 34.87 -9.09 -2.87
N THR A 190 35.85 -9.86 -3.29
CA THR A 190 37.26 -9.60 -3.09
C THR A 190 37.65 -8.26 -3.72
N ALA A 191 37.75 -7.20 -2.93
CA ALA A 191 38.48 -5.99 -3.30
C ALA A 191 38.89 -5.23 -2.03
N THR A 192 40.19 -5.12 -1.87
CA THR A 192 40.91 -4.33 -0.88
C THR A 192 40.60 -2.84 -1.08
N ALA A 193 39.84 -2.23 -0.18
CA ALA A 193 39.77 -0.78 -0.08
C ALA A 193 39.64 -0.41 1.39
N THR A 194 40.63 0.27 1.91
CA THR A 194 40.72 0.87 3.23
C THR A 194 39.71 2.03 3.30
N ALA A 195 38.52 1.76 3.82
CA ALA A 195 37.53 2.80 4.13
C ALA A 195 37.42 2.94 5.65
N THR A 196 37.77 4.12 6.11
CA THR A 196 37.55 4.56 7.52
C THR A 196 36.05 4.60 7.77
N ALA A 197 35.52 3.57 8.41
CA ALA A 197 34.11 3.52 8.81
C ALA A 197 33.90 4.52 9.95
N THR A 198 33.19 5.60 9.66
CA THR A 198 32.58 6.45 10.67
C THR A 198 31.47 5.63 11.32
N VAL A 199 31.68 5.20 12.56
CA VAL A 199 30.66 4.53 13.37
C VAL A 199 29.60 5.59 13.70
N THR A 200 28.54 5.64 12.94
CA THR A 200 27.31 6.32 13.31
C THR A 200 26.73 5.56 14.52
N ALA A 201 26.52 6.25 15.62
CA ALA A 201 25.88 5.70 16.80
C ALA A 201 24.53 5.09 16.41
N THR A 202 24.42 3.77 16.45
CA THR A 202 23.16 3.04 16.29
C THR A 202 22.26 3.44 17.44
N ALA A 203 21.16 4.12 17.14
CA ALA A 203 20.11 4.36 18.11
C ALA A 203 19.70 3.01 18.71
N THR A 204 19.65 2.95 20.04
CA THR A 204 19.31 1.70 20.75
C THR A 204 17.85 1.37 20.44
N VAL A 205 17.61 0.27 19.73
CA VAL A 205 16.24 -0.22 19.46
C VAL A 205 15.58 -0.64 20.77
N VAL A 206 14.47 -0.01 21.11
CA VAL A 206 13.67 -0.41 22.27
C VAL A 206 12.66 -1.46 21.79
N ALA A 207 13.07 -2.71 21.81
CA ALA A 207 12.21 -3.85 21.49
C ALA A 207 11.32 -4.22 22.69
N PRO A 208 10.15 -4.82 22.47
CA PRO A 208 9.33 -5.39 23.53
C PRO A 208 10.09 -6.46 24.32
N GLU A 209 9.75 -6.59 25.61
CA GLU A 209 10.29 -7.67 26.44
C GLU A 209 9.95 -9.05 25.86
N PRO A 210 10.86 -10.03 25.93
CA PRO A 210 10.63 -11.37 25.42
C PRO A 210 9.38 -12.03 26.00
N GLN A 211 8.56 -12.65 25.14
CA GLN A 211 7.32 -13.30 25.52
C GLN A 211 7.51 -14.82 25.66
N PRO A 212 7.02 -15.42 26.74
CA PRO A 212 7.11 -16.89 26.95
C PRO A 212 6.04 -17.62 26.13
N LEU A 213 6.25 -17.74 24.81
CA LEU A 213 5.30 -18.39 23.90
C LEU A 213 5.29 -19.91 24.09
N ASP A 214 4.11 -20.48 24.27
CA ASP A 214 3.91 -21.94 24.38
C ASP A 214 3.21 -22.53 23.14
N ASN A 215 2.82 -23.78 23.20
CA ASN A 215 2.13 -24.47 22.11
C ASN A 215 0.73 -23.90 21.79
N ASN A 216 0.08 -23.22 22.74
CA ASN A 216 -1.20 -22.55 22.50
C ASN A 216 -1.01 -21.23 21.75
N ASP A 217 0.13 -20.57 21.94
CA ASP A 217 0.41 -19.25 21.39
C ASP A 217 0.98 -19.31 19.96
N ALA A 218 1.84 -20.30 19.67
CA ALA A 218 2.64 -20.34 18.46
C ALA A 218 1.79 -20.40 17.19
N LEU A 219 0.92 -21.40 17.03
CA LEU A 219 0.06 -21.49 15.84
C LEU A 219 -0.93 -20.34 15.78
N ALA A 220 -1.49 -19.94 16.92
CA ALA A 220 -2.40 -18.80 17.00
C ALA A 220 -1.77 -17.50 16.48
N LEU A 221 -0.50 -17.25 16.81
CA LEU A 221 0.22 -16.05 16.34
C LEU A 221 0.41 -16.06 14.82
N ILE A 222 0.77 -17.22 14.22
CA ILE A 222 1.14 -17.31 12.81
C ILE A 222 -0.02 -17.57 11.86
N SER A 223 -1.21 -17.91 12.38
CA SER A 223 -2.39 -18.27 11.57
C SER A 223 -3.15 -17.01 11.12
N SER A 224 -2.55 -16.25 10.22
CA SER A 224 -3.11 -14.99 9.69
C SER A 224 -2.46 -14.60 8.36
N ASN A 225 -3.08 -13.66 7.63
CA ASN A 225 -2.54 -13.00 6.44
C ASN A 225 -2.16 -11.54 6.73
N ALA A 226 -1.69 -11.22 7.93
CA ALA A 226 -1.50 -9.85 8.39
C ALA A 226 -0.47 -9.06 7.56
N LEU A 227 0.59 -9.70 7.03
CA LEU A 227 1.55 -9.04 6.13
C LEU A 227 0.90 -8.68 4.81
N THR A 228 0.23 -9.65 4.18
CA THR A 228 -0.49 -9.47 2.91
C THR A 228 -1.54 -8.36 3.03
N LEU A 229 -2.29 -8.31 4.13
CA LEU A 229 -3.30 -7.27 4.40
C LEU A 229 -2.67 -5.91 4.65
N GLY A 230 -1.58 -5.84 5.43
CA GLY A 230 -0.82 -4.61 5.66
C GLY A 230 -0.28 -4.02 4.37
N GLN A 231 0.37 -4.84 3.53
CA GLN A 231 0.85 -4.43 2.20
C GLN A 231 -0.29 -3.96 1.30
N SER A 232 -1.45 -4.63 1.32
CA SER A 232 -2.62 -4.25 0.53
C SER A 232 -3.22 -2.93 0.98
N ALA A 233 -3.27 -2.67 2.29
CA ALA A 233 -3.74 -1.41 2.86
C ALA A 233 -2.84 -0.23 2.46
N LEU A 234 -1.52 -0.40 2.56
CA LEU A 234 -0.54 0.60 2.11
C LEU A 234 -0.68 0.91 0.61
N ALA A 235 -0.80 -0.14 -0.22
CA ALA A 235 -0.94 0.00 -1.67
C ALA A 235 -2.25 0.71 -2.06
N LEU A 236 -3.37 0.35 -1.43
CA LEU A 236 -4.65 0.98 -1.69
C LEU A 236 -4.63 2.47 -1.34
N HIS A 237 -4.09 2.80 -0.16
CA HIS A 237 -3.99 4.19 0.29
C HIS A 237 -3.20 5.05 -0.70
N GLU A 238 -2.01 4.60 -1.10
CA GLU A 238 -1.15 5.31 -2.03
C GLU A 238 -1.77 5.45 -3.43
N LEU A 239 -2.24 4.34 -4.00
CA LEU A 239 -2.78 4.34 -5.36
C LEU A 239 -4.11 5.10 -5.48
N ARG A 240 -4.95 5.10 -4.43
CA ARG A 240 -6.17 5.91 -4.42
C ARG A 240 -5.84 7.40 -4.54
N GLY A 241 -4.85 7.87 -3.80
CA GLY A 241 -4.34 9.24 -3.92
C GLY A 241 -3.78 9.52 -5.31
N LEU A 242 -2.97 8.61 -5.85
CA LEU A 242 -2.37 8.75 -7.18
C LEU A 242 -3.40 8.76 -8.33
N ILE A 243 -4.48 8.00 -8.24
CA ILE A 243 -5.58 8.05 -9.22
C ILE A 243 -6.21 9.45 -9.22
N GLY A 244 -6.44 10.03 -8.04
CA GLY A 244 -6.91 11.40 -7.90
C GLY A 244 -5.93 12.43 -8.48
N ALA A 245 -4.66 12.34 -8.11
CA ALA A 245 -3.60 13.21 -8.64
C ALA A 245 -3.49 13.12 -10.17
N THR A 246 -3.70 11.92 -10.75
CA THR A 246 -3.70 11.75 -12.21
C THR A 246 -4.83 12.53 -12.89
N GLN A 247 -5.95 12.74 -12.22
CA GLN A 247 -7.04 13.56 -12.78
C GLN A 247 -6.68 15.05 -12.75
N VAL A 248 -5.92 15.49 -11.76
CA VAL A 248 -5.33 16.86 -11.73
C VAL A 248 -4.38 17.04 -12.91
N VAL A 249 -3.49 16.06 -13.16
CA VAL A 249 -2.57 16.09 -14.31
C VAL A 249 -3.34 16.06 -15.64
N ALA A 250 -4.40 15.25 -15.75
CA ALA A 250 -5.27 15.22 -16.91
C ALA A 250 -5.98 16.56 -17.16
N ALA A 251 -6.37 17.29 -16.11
CA ALA A 251 -6.94 18.62 -16.22
C ALA A 251 -5.91 19.65 -16.73
N LEU A 252 -4.67 19.61 -16.24
CA LEU A 252 -3.58 20.45 -16.76
C LEU A 252 -3.33 20.16 -18.25
N SER A 253 -3.27 18.88 -18.64
CA SER A 253 -3.10 18.45 -20.01
C SER A 253 -4.27 18.90 -20.89
N LEU A 254 -5.51 18.84 -20.39
CA LEU A 254 -6.71 19.30 -21.12
C LEU A 254 -6.65 20.81 -21.42
N VAL A 255 -6.25 21.62 -20.45
CA VAL A 255 -6.04 23.07 -20.64
C VAL A 255 -4.91 23.30 -21.65
N ALA A 256 -3.82 22.54 -21.56
CA ALA A 256 -2.66 22.68 -22.44
C ALA A 256 -2.98 22.45 -23.93
N VAL A 257 -4.04 21.73 -24.26
CA VAL A 257 -4.46 21.46 -25.65
C VAL A 257 -5.74 22.21 -26.06
N ASP A 258 -6.24 23.18 -25.29
CA ASP A 258 -7.56 23.80 -25.48
C ASP A 258 -8.67 22.73 -25.65
N GLY A 259 -8.70 21.75 -24.76
CA GLY A 259 -9.58 20.60 -24.85
C GLY A 259 -11.04 20.94 -24.57
N SER A 260 -11.96 20.12 -25.11
CA SER A 260 -13.40 20.27 -24.91
C SER A 260 -13.85 19.75 -23.55
N TYR A 261 -14.73 20.48 -22.89
CA TYR A 261 -15.33 20.08 -21.62
C TYR A 261 -16.61 19.23 -21.80
N GLU A 262 -17.07 19.03 -23.04
CA GLU A 262 -18.32 18.29 -23.33
C GLU A 262 -18.30 16.85 -22.83
N ALA A 263 -17.13 16.18 -22.87
CA ALA A 263 -16.99 14.80 -22.38
C ALA A 263 -17.31 14.65 -20.89
N TYR A 264 -17.25 15.75 -20.14
CA TYR A 264 -17.53 15.79 -18.69
C TYR A 264 -18.92 16.33 -18.36
N ALA A 265 -19.76 16.66 -19.37
CA ALA A 265 -21.07 17.25 -19.16
C ALA A 265 -22.02 16.34 -18.37
N ALA A 266 -22.78 16.91 -17.44
CA ALA A 266 -23.67 16.14 -16.57
C ALA A 266 -24.70 15.28 -17.35
N PRO A 267 -25.33 15.74 -18.45
CA PRO A 267 -26.27 14.91 -19.21
C PRO A 267 -25.61 13.69 -19.87
N VAL A 268 -24.32 13.72 -20.22
CA VAL A 268 -23.59 12.56 -20.77
C VAL A 268 -23.54 11.43 -19.75
N HIS A 269 -23.26 11.77 -18.49
CA HIS A 269 -23.10 10.79 -17.40
C HIS A 269 -24.46 10.39 -16.79
N ALA A 270 -25.48 11.25 -16.87
CA ALA A 270 -26.85 10.88 -16.52
C ALA A 270 -27.45 9.85 -17.49
N ALA A 271 -27.06 9.89 -18.78
CA ALA A 271 -27.50 8.91 -19.77
C ALA A 271 -26.87 7.52 -19.58
N ARG A 272 -25.74 7.43 -18.85
CA ARG A 272 -25.04 6.17 -18.51
C ARG A 272 -24.44 6.25 -17.11
N PRO A 273 -25.24 6.07 -16.04
CA PRO A 273 -24.89 6.47 -14.69
C PRO A 273 -24.05 5.44 -13.93
N HIS A 274 -22.86 5.11 -14.42
CA HIS A 274 -21.86 4.39 -13.64
C HIS A 274 -21.32 5.30 -12.54
N ARG A 275 -21.29 4.81 -11.30
CA ARG A 275 -20.96 5.61 -10.11
C ARG A 275 -19.63 6.33 -10.24
N GLY A 276 -18.54 5.59 -10.44
CA GLY A 276 -17.20 6.16 -10.54
C GLY A 276 -17.06 7.11 -11.74
N SER A 277 -17.62 6.76 -12.93
CA SER A 277 -17.55 7.64 -14.10
C SER A 277 -18.30 8.96 -13.91
N THR A 278 -19.45 8.93 -13.24
CA THR A 278 -20.23 10.13 -12.92
C THR A 278 -19.48 11.03 -11.95
N GLU A 279 -18.88 10.46 -10.91
CA GLU A 279 -18.10 11.20 -9.93
C GLU A 279 -16.84 11.82 -10.56
N VAL A 280 -16.09 11.06 -11.36
CA VAL A 280 -14.91 11.58 -12.07
C VAL A 280 -15.29 12.76 -12.98
N ALA A 281 -16.39 12.65 -13.74
CA ALA A 281 -16.82 13.75 -14.59
C ALA A 281 -17.23 15.00 -13.79
N ARG A 282 -17.90 14.83 -12.66
CA ARG A 282 -18.26 15.92 -11.76
C ARG A 282 -17.00 16.62 -11.21
N ARG A 283 -16.05 15.84 -10.69
CA ARG A 283 -14.78 16.35 -10.17
C ARG A 283 -13.95 17.07 -11.24
N MET A 284 -13.90 16.52 -12.45
CA MET A 284 -13.22 17.19 -13.56
C MET A 284 -13.83 18.56 -13.87
N ARG A 285 -15.19 18.68 -13.88
CA ARG A 285 -15.84 19.99 -14.07
C ARG A 285 -15.48 20.98 -12.97
N GLU A 286 -15.50 20.55 -11.71
CA GLU A 286 -15.11 21.41 -10.58
C GLU A 286 -13.66 21.85 -10.68
N MET A 287 -12.77 20.96 -11.08
CA MET A 287 -11.34 21.23 -11.19
C MET A 287 -11.03 22.30 -12.23
N ILE A 288 -11.75 22.29 -13.36
CA ILE A 288 -11.51 23.23 -14.48
C ILE A 288 -12.52 24.38 -14.52
N GLY A 289 -13.43 24.50 -13.55
CA GLY A 289 -14.46 25.55 -13.53
C GLY A 289 -15.51 25.41 -14.64
N ALA A 290 -15.76 24.20 -15.14
CA ALA A 290 -16.74 23.99 -16.20
C ALA A 290 -18.17 23.86 -15.65
N PRO A 291 -19.20 24.41 -16.36
CA PRO A 291 -20.58 24.22 -15.98
C PRO A 291 -21.05 22.79 -16.28
N ASP A 292 -22.21 22.40 -15.69
CA ASP A 292 -22.83 21.10 -15.96
C ASP A 292 -23.16 20.84 -17.44
N ARG A 293 -23.36 21.90 -18.20
CA ARG A 293 -23.64 21.90 -19.65
C ARG A 293 -22.67 22.82 -20.38
N PRO A 294 -21.42 22.38 -20.62
CA PRO A 294 -20.42 23.21 -21.30
C PRO A 294 -20.85 23.52 -22.76
N THR A 295 -20.41 24.67 -23.23
CA THR A 295 -20.58 25.02 -24.65
C THR A 295 -19.62 24.18 -25.50
N PRO A 296 -20.04 23.69 -26.68
CA PRO A 296 -19.14 23.02 -27.61
C PRO A 296 -17.96 23.91 -28.03
N PRO A 297 -16.76 23.35 -28.21
CA PRO A 297 -15.59 24.11 -28.63
C PRO A 297 -15.73 24.55 -30.09
N LEU A 298 -15.16 25.70 -30.42
CA LEU A 298 -15.20 26.24 -31.78
C LEU A 298 -14.14 25.61 -32.73
N GLY A 299 -13.10 24.97 -32.16
CA GLY A 299 -11.93 24.57 -32.95
C GLY A 299 -11.92 23.14 -33.43
N ARG A 300 -12.21 22.17 -32.57
CA ARG A 300 -12.25 20.75 -32.91
C ARG A 300 -13.62 20.16 -32.58
N ILE A 301 -14.12 19.28 -33.43
CA ILE A 301 -15.42 18.66 -33.18
C ILE A 301 -15.38 17.72 -31.98
N GLN A 302 -14.24 17.11 -31.70
CA GLN A 302 -13.99 16.29 -30.49
C GLN A 302 -12.50 16.08 -30.26
N ASP A 303 -12.13 15.83 -29.01
CA ASP A 303 -10.76 15.52 -28.61
C ASP A 303 -10.40 14.04 -28.80
N PRO A 304 -9.11 13.68 -28.76
CA PRO A 304 -8.65 12.30 -28.65
C PRO A 304 -9.21 11.60 -27.41
N TYR A 305 -9.20 10.27 -27.42
CA TYR A 305 -9.66 9.44 -26.30
C TYR A 305 -8.92 9.71 -24.99
N GLY A 306 -7.65 10.15 -25.07
CA GLY A 306 -6.86 10.54 -23.89
C GLY A 306 -7.57 11.53 -22.98
N PHE A 307 -8.39 12.41 -23.53
CA PHE A 307 -9.16 13.43 -22.81
C PHE A 307 -10.62 13.05 -22.62
N ARG A 308 -11.30 12.62 -23.68
CA ARG A 308 -12.75 12.39 -23.59
C ARG A 308 -13.16 11.09 -22.93
N CYS A 309 -12.25 10.11 -22.78
CA CYS A 309 -12.53 8.85 -22.07
C CYS A 309 -12.04 8.83 -20.60
N VAL A 310 -11.60 9.96 -20.06
CA VAL A 310 -11.17 10.06 -18.66
C VAL A 310 -12.24 9.52 -17.71
N PRO A 311 -13.52 9.93 -17.76
CA PRO A 311 -14.51 9.41 -16.83
C PRO A 311 -14.75 7.90 -16.95
N GLN A 312 -14.73 7.36 -18.17
CA GLN A 312 -14.98 5.93 -18.45
C GLN A 312 -13.82 5.01 -18.06
N ILE A 313 -12.61 5.55 -17.90
CA ILE A 313 -11.40 4.80 -17.54
C ILE A 313 -11.01 5.01 -16.08
N HIS A 314 -11.06 6.25 -15.58
CA HIS A 314 -10.76 6.51 -14.18
C HIS A 314 -11.89 6.07 -13.23
N GLY A 315 -13.16 6.14 -13.70
CA GLY A 315 -14.31 5.70 -12.90
C GLY A 315 -14.19 4.25 -12.40
N PRO A 316 -13.97 3.26 -13.30
CA PRO A 316 -13.73 1.87 -12.88
C PRO A 316 -12.55 1.69 -11.92
N ALA A 317 -11.51 2.54 -11.98
CA ALA A 317 -10.40 2.46 -11.05
C ALA A 317 -10.79 2.92 -9.62
N HIS A 318 -11.64 3.94 -9.50
CA HIS A 318 -12.24 4.33 -8.23
C HIS A 318 -13.17 3.24 -7.69
N ASP A 319 -14.06 2.69 -8.55
CA ASP A 319 -14.97 1.61 -8.14
C ASP A 319 -14.19 0.35 -7.68
N ALA A 320 -13.07 0.02 -8.34
CA ALA A 320 -12.19 -1.09 -7.94
C ALA A 320 -11.44 -0.81 -6.62
N ALA A 321 -11.04 0.45 -6.38
CA ALA A 321 -10.43 0.86 -5.11
C ALA A 321 -11.44 0.74 -3.95
N ASP A 322 -12.69 1.14 -4.16
CA ASP A 322 -13.75 1.01 -3.17
C ASP A 322 -14.05 -0.46 -2.86
N ALA A 323 -14.15 -1.32 -3.88
CA ALA A 323 -14.35 -2.75 -3.70
C ALA A 323 -13.19 -3.42 -2.94
N LEU A 324 -11.95 -3.00 -3.18
CA LEU A 324 -10.79 -3.49 -2.42
C LEU A 324 -10.85 -3.01 -0.96
N GLU A 325 -11.27 -1.78 -0.71
CA GLU A 325 -11.44 -1.26 0.65
C GLU A 325 -12.51 -2.03 1.43
N GLU A 326 -13.64 -2.38 0.80
CA GLU A 326 -14.68 -3.22 1.42
C GLU A 326 -14.13 -4.59 1.84
N VAL A 327 -13.31 -5.23 1.01
CA VAL A 327 -12.64 -6.50 1.35
C VAL A 327 -11.68 -6.30 2.53
N LEU A 328 -10.85 -5.26 2.49
CA LEU A 328 -9.89 -4.96 3.56
C LEU A 328 -10.58 -4.62 4.88
N ALA A 329 -11.73 -3.93 4.85
CA ALA A 329 -12.50 -3.61 6.04
C ALA A 329 -12.98 -4.87 6.78
N VAL A 330 -13.27 -5.95 6.06
CA VAL A 330 -13.60 -7.25 6.66
C VAL A 330 -12.34 -7.95 7.17
N GLU A 331 -11.34 -8.10 6.31
CA GLU A 331 -10.17 -8.95 6.59
C GLU A 331 -9.24 -8.39 7.68
N ILE A 332 -9.09 -7.06 7.78
CA ILE A 332 -8.31 -6.40 8.84
C ILE A 332 -8.95 -6.63 10.22
N ASN A 333 -10.27 -6.83 10.27
CA ASN A 333 -11.05 -6.98 11.49
C ASN A 333 -11.53 -8.43 11.74
N ALA A 334 -11.01 -9.40 11.00
CA ALA A 334 -11.42 -10.78 11.10
C ALA A 334 -10.59 -11.55 12.13
N ALA A 335 -11.23 -12.42 12.90
CA ALA A 335 -10.58 -13.52 13.60
C ALA A 335 -10.25 -14.61 12.57
N ALA A 336 -9.04 -14.58 12.00
CA ALA A 336 -8.66 -15.38 10.83
C ALA A 336 -7.99 -16.73 11.19
N GLU A 337 -7.82 -17.01 12.46
CA GLU A 337 -7.07 -18.16 12.96
C GLU A 337 -7.76 -19.49 12.66
N ASN A 338 -6.99 -20.50 12.29
CA ASN A 338 -7.44 -21.86 12.18
C ASN A 338 -6.63 -22.77 13.14
N PRO A 339 -7.28 -23.34 14.17
CA PRO A 339 -8.71 -23.28 14.47
C PRO A 339 -9.17 -21.95 15.09
N LEU A 340 -10.40 -21.56 14.80
CA LEU A 340 -11.09 -20.49 15.50
C LEU A 340 -11.51 -20.96 16.89
N ILE A 341 -11.12 -20.25 17.92
CA ILE A 341 -11.55 -20.50 19.31
C ILE A 341 -12.84 -19.70 19.57
N CYS A 342 -13.93 -20.41 19.79
CA CYS A 342 -15.20 -19.82 20.22
C CYS A 342 -15.38 -20.04 21.73
N ALA A 343 -15.22 -18.96 22.51
CA ALA A 343 -15.34 -19.03 23.96
C ALA A 343 -16.80 -19.30 24.40
N GLU A 344 -17.77 -18.79 23.67
CA GLU A 344 -19.21 -19.01 23.94
C GLU A 344 -19.58 -20.50 23.81
N ASP A 345 -19.12 -21.15 22.75
CA ASP A 345 -19.39 -22.56 22.49
C ASP A 345 -18.45 -23.52 23.25
N MET A 346 -17.40 -23.00 23.86
CA MET A 346 -16.28 -23.77 24.41
C MET A 346 -15.75 -24.78 23.37
N ALA A 347 -15.58 -24.34 22.11
CA ALA A 347 -15.22 -25.16 20.97
C ALA A 347 -14.09 -24.53 20.12
N ALA A 348 -13.37 -25.41 19.40
CA ALA A 348 -12.38 -25.04 18.39
C ALA A 348 -12.90 -25.47 17.02
N TYR A 349 -13.13 -24.52 16.11
CA TYR A 349 -13.65 -24.78 14.77
C TYR A 349 -12.53 -24.75 13.73
N HIS A 350 -12.33 -25.86 13.02
CA HIS A 350 -11.38 -25.96 11.91
C HIS A 350 -12.06 -25.53 10.62
N HIS A 351 -11.43 -24.58 9.89
CA HIS A 351 -12.04 -23.93 8.73
C HIS A 351 -10.99 -23.46 7.72
N GLY A 352 -11.45 -22.88 6.60
CA GLY A 352 -10.63 -22.31 5.53
C GLY A 352 -10.66 -20.77 5.46
N GLY A 353 -11.06 -20.07 6.53
CA GLY A 353 -11.21 -18.61 6.55
C GLY A 353 -9.91 -17.82 6.31
N PHE A 354 -8.76 -18.48 6.42
CA PHE A 354 -7.45 -17.92 6.06
C PHE A 354 -7.19 -17.86 4.54
N TYR A 355 -8.06 -18.45 3.71
CA TYR A 355 -7.89 -18.50 2.25
C TYR A 355 -8.36 -17.19 1.60
N GLN A 356 -7.44 -16.40 1.09
CA GLN A 356 -7.64 -15.01 0.67
C GLN A 356 -8.06 -14.87 -0.81
N ALA A 357 -9.07 -15.62 -1.28
CA ALA A 357 -9.54 -15.55 -2.66
C ALA A 357 -10.14 -14.17 -2.99
N GLN A 358 -10.96 -13.63 -2.10
CA GLN A 358 -11.61 -12.33 -2.30
C GLN A 358 -10.59 -11.21 -2.42
N LEU A 359 -9.58 -11.20 -1.54
CA LEU A 359 -8.49 -10.23 -1.58
C LEU A 359 -7.67 -10.34 -2.87
N ALA A 360 -7.30 -11.57 -3.29
CA ALA A 360 -6.54 -11.78 -4.52
C ALA A 360 -7.27 -11.24 -5.75
N LEU A 361 -8.57 -11.54 -5.88
CA LEU A 361 -9.41 -11.07 -6.99
C LEU A 361 -9.61 -9.55 -6.95
N ALA A 362 -9.82 -8.95 -5.78
CA ALA A 362 -9.97 -7.51 -5.64
C ALA A 362 -8.67 -6.76 -6.01
N LEU A 363 -7.51 -7.26 -5.58
CA LEU A 363 -6.20 -6.73 -5.95
C LEU A 363 -5.92 -6.87 -7.45
N ASP A 364 -6.26 -7.99 -8.07
CA ASP A 364 -6.12 -8.19 -9.52
C ASP A 364 -7.01 -7.21 -10.29
N HIS A 365 -8.27 -7.07 -9.92
CA HIS A 365 -9.20 -6.10 -10.52
C HIS A 365 -8.66 -4.66 -10.40
N PHE A 366 -8.16 -4.29 -9.24
CA PHE A 366 -7.60 -2.96 -9.00
C PHE A 366 -6.39 -2.67 -9.90
N ARG A 367 -5.41 -3.60 -10.00
CA ARG A 367 -4.23 -3.43 -10.87
C ARG A 367 -4.59 -3.36 -12.36
N LEU A 368 -5.56 -4.17 -12.81
CA LEU A 368 -6.05 -4.11 -14.19
C LEU A 368 -6.66 -2.74 -14.50
N SER A 369 -7.46 -2.19 -13.59
CA SER A 369 -8.07 -0.86 -13.73
C SER A 369 -7.01 0.25 -13.71
N LEU A 370 -6.03 0.17 -12.82
CA LEU A 370 -4.90 1.10 -12.73
C LEU A 370 -4.10 1.17 -14.03
N THR A 371 -3.86 0.00 -14.66
CA THR A 371 -3.14 -0.08 -15.94
C THR A 371 -3.88 0.67 -17.05
N GLN A 372 -5.22 0.66 -17.06
CA GLN A 372 -5.99 1.44 -18.04
C GLN A 372 -5.78 2.95 -17.85
N VAL A 373 -5.75 3.41 -16.60
CA VAL A 373 -5.50 4.83 -16.27
C VAL A 373 -4.10 5.26 -16.73
N ALA A 374 -3.07 4.44 -16.44
CA ALA A 374 -1.69 4.73 -16.87
C ALA A 374 -1.54 4.77 -18.40
N ARG A 375 -2.21 3.86 -19.11
CA ARG A 375 -2.25 3.88 -20.60
C ARG A 375 -2.88 5.15 -21.14
N LEU A 376 -3.92 5.66 -20.47
CA LEU A 376 -4.54 6.91 -20.88
C LEU A 376 -3.61 8.11 -20.65
N SER A 377 -2.81 8.09 -19.57
CA SER A 377 -1.77 9.09 -19.29
C SER A 377 -0.71 9.13 -20.41
N THR A 378 -0.19 7.98 -20.85
CA THR A 378 0.76 7.94 -21.98
C THR A 378 0.13 8.44 -23.30
N SER A 379 -1.16 8.19 -23.51
CA SER A 379 -1.88 8.72 -24.68
C SER A 379 -1.97 10.26 -24.65
N ARG A 380 -2.17 10.87 -23.47
CA ARG A 380 -2.17 12.33 -23.33
C ARG A 380 -0.76 12.91 -23.48
N LEU A 381 0.27 12.25 -22.96
CA LEU A 381 1.66 12.64 -23.19
C LEU A 381 1.98 12.72 -24.69
N SER A 382 1.62 11.70 -25.48
CA SER A 382 1.80 11.72 -26.93
C SER A 382 1.02 12.86 -27.59
N THR A 383 -0.21 13.14 -27.15
CA THR A 383 -1.00 14.26 -27.68
C THR A 383 -0.37 15.63 -27.35
N LEU A 384 0.24 15.79 -26.17
CA LEU A 384 0.95 17.02 -25.80
C LEU A 384 2.18 17.27 -26.69
N ASN A 385 2.82 16.24 -27.19
CA ASN A 385 3.97 16.33 -28.09
C ASN A 385 3.61 16.66 -29.55
N GLU A 386 2.32 16.65 -29.89
CA GLU A 386 1.84 16.79 -31.26
C GLU A 386 1.42 18.25 -31.55
N PRO A 387 2.07 18.91 -32.55
CA PRO A 387 1.78 20.31 -32.90
C PRO A 387 0.32 20.62 -33.26
N SER A 388 -0.39 19.66 -33.80
CA SER A 388 -1.78 19.83 -34.20
C SER A 388 -2.72 20.09 -33.00
N TYR A 389 -2.31 19.70 -31.80
CA TYR A 389 -3.06 19.92 -30.56
C TYR A 389 -2.52 21.10 -29.74
N THR A 390 -1.21 21.20 -29.58
CA THR A 390 -0.57 22.22 -28.74
C THR A 390 -0.32 23.53 -29.47
N ARG A 391 -0.23 23.52 -30.81
CA ARG A 391 0.23 24.64 -31.64
C ARG A 391 1.67 25.05 -31.33
N LEU A 392 2.45 24.14 -30.75
CA LEU A 392 3.86 24.29 -30.43
C LEU A 392 4.70 23.44 -31.39
N ARG A 393 6.01 23.54 -31.26
CA ARG A 393 6.92 22.65 -32.00
C ARG A 393 6.74 21.19 -31.55
N PRO A 394 7.03 20.21 -32.44
CA PRO A 394 7.00 18.80 -32.05
C PRO A 394 7.78 18.56 -30.77
N PHE A 395 7.26 17.69 -29.90
CA PHE A 395 7.85 17.33 -28.62
C PHE A 395 8.09 18.51 -27.64
N LEU A 396 7.37 19.61 -27.82
CA LEU A 396 7.54 20.83 -27.03
C LEU A 396 9.00 21.33 -27.06
N ALA A 397 9.66 21.17 -28.21
CA ALA A 397 11.04 21.59 -28.41
C ALA A 397 11.21 23.10 -28.27
N ASP A 398 12.41 23.56 -27.92
CA ASP A 398 12.76 24.98 -27.90
C ASP A 398 12.96 25.54 -29.33
N HIS A 399 13.57 26.73 -29.45
CA HIS A 399 13.77 27.41 -30.74
C HIS A 399 14.99 26.89 -31.51
N GLU A 400 15.86 26.10 -30.89
CA GLU A 400 17.06 25.59 -31.54
C GLU A 400 16.73 24.58 -32.64
N ALA A 401 17.57 24.58 -33.68
CA ALA A 401 17.41 23.65 -34.79
C ALA A 401 17.61 22.20 -34.31
N ALA A 402 16.70 21.30 -34.69
CA ALA A 402 16.74 19.89 -34.32
C ALA A 402 16.62 19.59 -32.81
N SER A 403 16.16 20.58 -31.99
CA SER A 403 15.83 20.32 -30.59
C SER A 403 14.81 19.18 -30.47
N SER A 404 15.05 18.26 -29.54
CA SER A 404 14.23 17.08 -29.29
C SER A 404 13.21 17.30 -28.15
N GLY A 405 13.35 18.37 -27.38
CA GLY A 405 12.43 18.73 -26.30
C GLY A 405 12.22 17.59 -25.30
N VAL A 406 10.94 17.19 -25.12
CA VAL A 406 10.57 16.10 -24.18
C VAL A 406 10.29 14.76 -24.86
N MET A 407 10.76 14.54 -26.09
CA MET A 407 10.55 13.30 -26.83
C MET A 407 10.90 12.05 -26.03
N ILE A 408 12.00 12.10 -25.27
CA ILE A 408 12.50 10.96 -24.48
C ILE A 408 11.52 10.52 -23.37
N LEU A 409 10.61 11.39 -22.94
CA LEU A 409 9.60 11.05 -21.92
C LEU A 409 8.58 10.03 -22.43
N GLU A 410 8.33 9.93 -23.74
CA GLU A 410 7.48 8.86 -24.29
C GLU A 410 8.13 7.48 -24.09
N TYR A 411 9.46 7.40 -24.24
CA TYR A 411 10.22 6.16 -24.01
C TYR A 411 10.26 5.82 -22.52
N ALA A 412 10.53 6.80 -21.68
CA ALA A 412 10.57 6.61 -20.23
C ALA A 412 9.21 6.16 -19.66
N ALA A 413 8.14 6.85 -20.05
CA ALA A 413 6.78 6.47 -19.67
C ALA A 413 6.38 5.10 -20.23
N GLY A 414 6.79 4.79 -21.47
CA GLY A 414 6.56 3.48 -22.09
C GLY A 414 7.27 2.35 -21.35
N ALA A 415 8.51 2.56 -20.90
CA ALA A 415 9.26 1.58 -20.12
C ALA A 415 8.58 1.33 -18.75
N ALA A 416 8.24 2.39 -18.01
CA ALA A 416 7.53 2.28 -16.73
C ALA A 416 6.13 1.63 -16.88
N LEU A 417 5.42 1.92 -17.98
CA LEU A 417 4.15 1.26 -18.30
C LEU A 417 4.34 -0.23 -18.60
N GLY A 418 5.47 -0.62 -19.20
CA GLY A 418 5.86 -2.02 -19.40
C GLY A 418 5.93 -2.80 -18.09
N ASP A 419 6.61 -2.25 -17.08
CA ASP A 419 6.69 -2.82 -15.74
C ASP A 419 5.33 -2.86 -15.05
N LEU A 420 4.56 -1.78 -15.11
CA LEU A 420 3.20 -1.73 -14.57
C LEU A 420 2.31 -2.83 -15.17
N ARG A 421 2.42 -3.06 -16.48
CA ARG A 421 1.70 -4.14 -17.14
C ARG A 421 2.12 -5.52 -16.62
N ALA A 422 3.41 -5.73 -16.38
CA ALA A 422 3.91 -6.99 -15.80
C ALA A 422 3.35 -7.21 -14.39
N PHE A 423 3.33 -6.16 -13.56
CA PHE A 423 2.72 -6.23 -12.22
C PHE A 423 1.20 -6.41 -12.24
N SER A 424 0.52 -6.13 -13.34
CA SER A 424 -0.93 -6.27 -13.49
C SER A 424 -1.37 -7.65 -13.99
N ALA A 425 -0.44 -8.57 -14.24
CA ALA A 425 -0.80 -9.97 -14.52
C ALA A 425 -1.57 -10.55 -13.32
N PRO A 426 -2.75 -11.19 -13.55
CA PRO A 426 -3.55 -11.73 -12.46
C PRO A 426 -2.80 -12.77 -11.63
N ALA A 427 -2.57 -12.47 -10.36
CA ALA A 427 -1.90 -13.38 -9.42
C ALA A 427 -2.82 -14.55 -9.01
N SER A 428 -4.13 -14.32 -9.00
CA SER A 428 -5.16 -15.32 -8.68
C SER A 428 -5.22 -16.50 -9.65
N LEU A 429 -4.52 -16.43 -10.79
CA LEU A 429 -4.33 -17.59 -11.70
C LEU A 429 -3.27 -18.56 -11.18
N GLY A 430 -2.53 -18.22 -10.13
CA GLY A 430 -1.52 -19.09 -9.53
C GLY A 430 -2.12 -20.37 -8.95
N HIS A 431 -1.33 -21.43 -8.93
CA HIS A 431 -1.70 -22.70 -8.35
C HIS A 431 -0.50 -23.33 -7.65
N ALA A 432 -0.74 -23.94 -6.48
CA ALA A 432 0.26 -24.69 -5.76
C ALA A 432 -0.38 -25.88 -5.03
N VAL A 433 0.38 -26.98 -4.95
CA VAL A 433 0.04 -28.16 -4.13
C VAL A 433 1.18 -28.35 -3.13
N LEU A 434 0.89 -28.15 -1.86
CA LEU A 434 1.87 -28.12 -0.78
C LEU A 434 1.55 -29.14 0.31
N SER A 435 2.45 -29.26 1.30
CA SER A 435 2.23 -30.07 2.50
C SER A 435 1.76 -31.52 2.19
N ARG A 436 2.43 -32.19 1.24
CA ARG A 436 2.10 -33.54 0.78
C ARG A 436 0.66 -33.69 0.26
N GLY A 437 0.12 -32.65 -0.39
CA GLY A 437 -1.22 -32.63 -0.99
C GLY A 437 -2.36 -32.35 -0.01
N VAL A 438 -2.05 -31.89 1.20
CA VAL A 438 -3.08 -31.43 2.16
C VAL A 438 -3.51 -30.00 1.90
N GLU A 439 -2.61 -29.22 1.32
CA GLU A 439 -2.80 -27.82 0.92
C GLU A 439 -2.75 -27.77 -0.62
N GLU A 440 -3.85 -28.18 -1.25
CA GLU A 440 -3.94 -28.36 -2.71
C GLU A 440 -4.45 -27.12 -3.44
N GLN A 441 -4.60 -26.02 -2.73
CA GLN A 441 -5.00 -24.71 -3.28
C GLN A 441 -4.19 -23.59 -2.66
N ALA A 442 -3.96 -22.52 -3.43
CA ALA A 442 -3.32 -21.28 -2.97
C ALA A 442 -3.97 -20.09 -3.66
N SER A 443 -4.22 -19.00 -2.93
CA SER A 443 -4.86 -17.79 -3.47
C SER A 443 -3.89 -16.84 -4.18
N PHE A 444 -2.60 -16.93 -3.86
CA PHE A 444 -1.56 -15.99 -4.30
C PHE A 444 -1.85 -14.51 -3.95
N ALA A 445 -2.69 -14.25 -2.95
CA ALA A 445 -2.97 -12.90 -2.46
C ALA A 445 -1.70 -12.17 -2.02
N SER A 446 -0.73 -12.88 -1.44
CA SER A 446 0.57 -12.32 -1.06
C SER A 446 1.39 -11.83 -2.27
N LEU A 447 1.35 -12.54 -3.41
CA LEU A 447 1.91 -12.07 -4.68
C LEU A 447 1.15 -10.87 -5.19
N ALA A 448 -0.20 -10.91 -5.14
CA ALA A 448 -1.06 -9.81 -5.58
C ALA A 448 -0.75 -8.52 -4.80
N ALA A 449 -0.60 -8.58 -3.48
CA ALA A 449 -0.26 -7.45 -2.62
C ALA A 449 1.11 -6.83 -2.99
N ARG A 450 2.15 -7.65 -3.10
CA ARG A 450 3.48 -7.19 -3.52
C ARG A 450 3.49 -6.56 -4.91
N GLN A 451 2.79 -7.16 -5.88
CA GLN A 451 2.65 -6.57 -7.22
C GLN A 451 1.94 -5.23 -7.18
N THR A 452 0.93 -5.06 -6.31
CA THR A 452 0.19 -3.80 -6.17
C THR A 452 1.07 -2.70 -5.57
N LEU A 453 1.90 -3.01 -4.57
CA LEU A 453 2.90 -2.07 -4.04
C LEU A 453 3.94 -1.66 -5.09
N ARG A 454 4.48 -2.61 -5.85
CA ARG A 454 5.44 -2.33 -6.93
C ARG A 454 4.82 -1.49 -8.05
N ALA A 455 3.53 -1.65 -8.29
CA ALA A 455 2.79 -0.85 -9.27
C ALA A 455 2.77 0.64 -8.90
N CYS A 456 2.80 1.01 -7.61
CA CYS A 456 2.81 2.41 -7.17
C CYS A 456 3.98 3.19 -7.79
N SER A 457 5.19 2.67 -7.69
CA SER A 457 6.39 3.35 -8.20
C SER A 457 6.36 3.50 -9.73
N ALA A 458 6.00 2.45 -10.46
CA ALA A 458 5.90 2.50 -11.91
C ALA A 458 4.80 3.48 -12.37
N TYR A 459 3.66 3.48 -11.69
CA TYR A 459 2.55 4.37 -11.99
C TYR A 459 2.93 5.84 -11.78
N ARG A 460 3.61 6.19 -10.67
CA ARG A 460 4.10 7.55 -10.41
C ARG A 460 4.97 8.09 -11.53
N LEU A 461 5.89 7.27 -12.05
CA LEU A 461 6.80 7.67 -13.13
C LEU A 461 6.04 7.95 -14.45
N VAL A 462 5.05 7.11 -14.80
CA VAL A 462 4.22 7.33 -15.99
C VAL A 462 3.50 8.69 -15.90
N VAL A 463 2.85 8.97 -14.77
CA VAL A 463 2.10 10.22 -14.57
C VAL A 463 3.04 11.42 -14.44
N GLY A 464 4.21 11.24 -13.83
CA GLY A 464 5.25 12.26 -13.74
C GLY A 464 5.73 12.75 -15.12
N CYS A 465 5.90 11.83 -16.08
CA CYS A 465 6.26 12.20 -17.46
C CYS A 465 5.16 13.06 -18.13
N GLU A 466 3.89 12.72 -17.94
CA GLU A 466 2.77 13.55 -18.45
C GLU A 466 2.76 14.93 -17.78
N LEU A 467 2.97 15.00 -16.45
CA LEU A 467 2.98 16.27 -15.72
C LEU A 467 4.06 17.22 -16.23
N VAL A 468 5.28 16.72 -16.44
CA VAL A 468 6.39 17.54 -17.00
C VAL A 468 6.00 18.11 -18.36
N ALA A 469 5.45 17.30 -19.26
CA ALA A 469 5.01 17.74 -20.57
C ALA A 469 3.85 18.74 -20.51
N ALA A 470 2.85 18.51 -19.66
CA ALA A 470 1.70 19.39 -19.49
C ALA A 470 2.09 20.78 -19.01
N VAL A 471 2.95 20.87 -17.99
CA VAL A 471 3.45 22.14 -17.43
C VAL A 471 4.31 22.87 -18.46
N ARG A 472 5.19 22.18 -19.17
CA ARG A 472 6.00 22.78 -20.25
C ARG A 472 5.12 23.33 -21.38
N ALA A 473 4.09 22.61 -21.80
CA ALA A 473 3.16 23.07 -22.82
C ALA A 473 2.39 24.32 -22.37
N LEU A 474 1.89 24.36 -21.13
CA LEU A 474 1.19 25.51 -20.57
C LEU A 474 2.11 26.75 -20.51
N ARG A 475 3.37 26.60 -20.06
CA ARG A 475 4.37 27.66 -20.05
C ARG A 475 4.66 28.21 -21.44
N GLN A 476 4.96 27.34 -22.42
CA GLN A 476 5.27 27.74 -23.79
C GLN A 476 4.09 28.41 -24.50
N ARG A 477 2.86 28.01 -24.18
CA ARG A 477 1.64 28.63 -24.69
C ARG A 477 1.23 29.89 -23.96
N GLY A 478 1.84 30.20 -22.81
CA GLY A 478 1.44 31.33 -21.95
C GLY A 478 0.05 31.15 -21.33
N LEU A 479 -0.44 29.92 -21.22
CA LEU A 479 -1.77 29.63 -20.65
C LEU A 479 -1.72 29.64 -19.13
N ARG A 480 -2.66 30.36 -18.52
CA ARG A 480 -2.79 30.51 -17.06
C ARG A 480 -4.24 30.24 -16.67
N PRO A 481 -4.59 29.02 -16.20
CA PRO A 481 -5.88 28.78 -15.58
C PRO A 481 -6.09 29.72 -14.39
N ASP A 482 -7.35 30.01 -14.08
CA ASP A 482 -7.72 30.82 -12.92
C ASP A 482 -7.10 30.21 -11.64
N PRO A 483 -6.27 30.96 -10.86
CA PRO A 483 -5.63 30.46 -9.65
C PRO A 483 -6.62 30.07 -8.53
N GLU A 484 -7.85 30.58 -8.57
CA GLU A 484 -8.91 30.18 -7.63
C GLU A 484 -9.43 28.76 -7.92
N LEU A 485 -9.24 28.25 -9.14
CA LEU A 485 -9.62 26.90 -9.49
C LEU A 485 -8.54 25.87 -9.07
N PRO A 486 -8.92 24.62 -8.76
CA PRO A 486 -7.97 23.58 -8.40
C PRO A 486 -6.88 23.35 -9.47
N VAL A 487 -7.21 23.43 -10.76
CA VAL A 487 -6.25 23.29 -11.85
C VAL A 487 -5.25 24.46 -11.91
N GLY A 488 -5.66 25.67 -11.55
CA GLY A 488 -4.76 26.84 -11.47
C GLY A 488 -3.76 26.69 -10.31
N ARG A 489 -4.25 26.32 -9.12
CA ARG A 489 -3.39 26.02 -7.96
C ARG A 489 -2.40 24.89 -8.26
N ALA A 490 -2.85 23.86 -8.98
CA ALA A 490 -1.97 22.76 -9.38
C ALA A 490 -0.84 23.24 -10.29
N LEU A 491 -1.13 24.15 -11.24
CA LEU A 491 -0.11 24.72 -12.10
C LEU A 491 0.90 25.56 -11.29
N GLU A 492 0.44 26.43 -10.38
CA GLU A 492 1.33 27.22 -9.51
C GLU A 492 2.26 26.35 -8.68
N ILE A 493 1.72 25.29 -8.07
CA ILE A 493 2.50 24.31 -7.31
C ILE A 493 3.54 23.63 -8.21
N ALA A 494 3.15 23.18 -9.40
CA ALA A 494 4.07 22.52 -10.32
C ALA A 494 5.15 23.48 -10.83
N GLU A 495 4.80 24.72 -11.13
CA GLU A 495 5.75 25.75 -11.58
C GLU A 495 6.75 26.18 -10.50
N SER A 496 6.39 26.07 -9.23
CA SER A 496 7.31 26.35 -8.11
C SER A 496 8.40 25.29 -7.92
N VAL A 497 8.24 24.11 -8.51
CA VAL A 497 9.14 22.96 -8.33
C VAL A 497 9.84 22.55 -9.62
N LEU A 498 9.09 22.49 -10.73
CA LEU A 498 9.62 22.03 -12.03
C LEU A 498 10.43 23.14 -12.70
N ASP A 499 11.61 22.78 -13.21
CA ASP A 499 12.48 23.70 -13.90
C ASP A 499 11.79 24.33 -15.12
N ALA A 500 12.02 25.64 -15.31
CA ALA A 500 11.45 26.40 -16.42
C ALA A 500 12.32 26.36 -17.70
N ASP A 501 13.56 25.86 -17.61
CA ASP A 501 14.46 25.78 -18.75
C ASP A 501 13.92 24.81 -19.81
N ALA A 502 13.66 25.35 -20.99
CA ALA A 502 13.12 24.60 -22.12
C ALA A 502 14.19 24.10 -23.10
N THR A 503 15.48 24.34 -22.84
CA THR A 503 16.58 23.83 -23.66
C THR A 503 16.69 22.32 -23.58
N ASP A 504 17.36 21.69 -24.54
CA ASP A 504 17.64 20.27 -24.50
C ASP A 504 18.61 19.95 -23.36
N ARG A 505 18.15 19.25 -22.34
CA ARG A 505 18.89 18.89 -21.13
C ARG A 505 18.41 17.58 -20.54
N PRO A 506 19.11 16.96 -19.58
CA PRO A 506 18.60 15.79 -18.86
C PRO A 506 17.29 16.08 -18.12
N LEU A 507 16.28 15.20 -18.24
CA LEU A 507 14.94 15.37 -17.64
C LEU A 507 14.68 14.41 -16.46
N THR A 508 15.69 13.68 -16.00
CA THR A 508 15.55 12.72 -14.89
C THR A 508 15.07 13.40 -13.61
N ASP A 509 15.66 14.54 -13.28
CA ASP A 509 15.30 15.30 -12.07
C ASP A 509 13.91 15.89 -12.17
N ASP A 510 13.49 16.33 -13.38
CA ASP A 510 12.13 16.83 -13.63
C ASP A 510 11.08 15.75 -13.38
N VAL A 511 11.30 14.54 -13.91
CA VAL A 511 10.36 13.43 -13.71
C VAL A 511 10.33 13.00 -12.25
N THR A 512 11.47 12.98 -11.57
CA THR A 512 11.57 12.67 -10.14
C THR A 512 10.81 13.69 -9.30
N ALA A 513 11.00 14.98 -9.57
CA ALA A 513 10.29 16.06 -8.90
C ALA A 513 8.77 16.01 -9.20
N ALA A 514 8.40 15.78 -10.46
CA ALA A 514 7.01 15.62 -10.88
C ALA A 514 6.33 14.44 -10.17
N ALA A 515 7.01 13.30 -10.08
CA ALA A 515 6.50 12.12 -9.38
C ALA A 515 6.27 12.39 -7.88
N ALA A 516 7.16 13.16 -7.23
CA ALA A 516 6.99 13.57 -5.84
C ALA A 516 5.85 14.59 -5.64
N LEU A 517 5.58 15.45 -6.64
CA LEU A 517 4.47 16.41 -6.59
C LEU A 517 3.08 15.76 -6.57
N LEU A 518 2.94 14.53 -7.03
CA LEU A 518 1.65 13.84 -7.09
C LEU A 518 1.00 13.72 -5.70
N ASP A 519 1.78 13.66 -4.63
CA ASP A 519 1.23 13.60 -3.27
C ASP A 519 0.52 14.93 -2.91
N ARG A 520 1.08 16.08 -3.30
CA ARG A 520 0.42 17.38 -3.14
C ARG A 520 -0.84 17.52 -4.02
N PHE A 521 -0.87 16.87 -5.17
CA PHE A 521 -2.05 16.84 -6.05
C PHE A 521 -3.16 15.96 -5.50
N THR A 522 -2.84 14.98 -4.68
CA THR A 522 -3.84 14.22 -3.92
C THR A 522 -4.66 15.13 -3.01
N ASP A 523 -4.02 16.11 -2.35
CA ASP A 523 -4.70 17.09 -1.50
C ASP A 523 -5.64 18.00 -2.31
N ILE A 524 -5.19 18.44 -3.50
CA ILE A 524 -6.04 19.22 -4.42
C ILE A 524 -7.27 18.43 -4.84
N TRP A 525 -7.10 17.15 -5.18
CA TRP A 525 -8.19 16.27 -5.57
C TRP A 525 -9.19 16.04 -4.43
N SER A 526 -8.72 15.82 -3.23
CA SER A 526 -9.55 15.56 -2.05
C SER A 526 -10.33 16.80 -1.59
N GLY A 527 -9.96 17.99 -2.05
CA GLY A 527 -10.49 19.27 -1.57
C GLY A 527 -9.97 19.62 -0.18
N SER A 528 -8.94 18.94 0.30
CA SER A 528 -8.23 19.28 1.52
C SER A 528 -7.41 20.54 1.26
N THR A 529 -7.77 21.65 1.87
CA THR A 529 -6.91 22.81 1.96
C THR A 529 -5.86 22.50 3.01
N ALA A 530 -4.69 22.00 2.60
CA ALA A 530 -3.54 21.98 3.47
C ALA A 530 -3.24 23.44 3.86
N ALA A 531 -3.40 23.75 5.16
CA ALA A 531 -3.08 25.03 5.76
C ALA A 531 -1.55 25.26 5.79
#